data_608809f07fa1e6314276f2740f6a8d5d
#
_entry.id   608809f07fa1e6314276f2740f6a8d5d
#
_cell.length_a   1.000
_cell.length_b   1.000
_cell.length_c   1.000
_cell.angle_alpha   90.00
_cell.angle_beta   90.00
_cell.angle_gamma   90.00
#
_symmetry.space_group_name_H-M   'P 1'
#
loop_
_entity.id
_entity.type
_entity.pdbx_description
1 polymer ?
#
loop_
_entity_poly.entity_id
_entity_poly.type
_entity_poly.pdbx_seq_one_letter_code
_entity_poly.pdbx_strand_id
1 'polypeptide(L)'
;MDTEFFQELDRFSLLVKKRVSTAYSGGRKSLRFGHGISPVGYREYRKGDDFKLVDWKVYGRTEKLYIREHEEERSLVVHILLDGSASMDCEGKFSFASRLAAGFAYLAAADNEKYAISLFCKKLYPGEPKRGRKSLFQS
;
A
#
# COMPACT_ATOMS: atom_id res chain seq x y z
N MET A 1 14.46 -20.54 2.02
CA MET A 1 13.39 -19.68 1.50
C MET A 1 13.67 -19.48 0.02
N ASP A 2 12.78 -19.97 -0.85
CA ASP A 2 13.05 -20.08 -2.30
C ASP A 2 13.08 -18.71 -2.96
N THR A 3 14.24 -18.32 -3.43
CA THR A 3 14.46 -17.06 -4.19
C THR A 3 13.54 -16.98 -5.42
N GLU A 4 13.24 -18.13 -6.00
CA GLU A 4 12.35 -18.30 -7.15
C GLU A 4 10.91 -17.86 -6.84
N PHE A 5 10.40 -18.24 -5.67
CA PHE A 5 9.06 -17.83 -5.21
C PHE A 5 8.91 -16.30 -5.12
N PHE A 6 9.91 -15.60 -4.60
CA PHE A 6 9.87 -14.13 -4.52
C PHE A 6 10.00 -13.46 -5.89
N GLN A 7 10.76 -14.05 -6.80
CA GLN A 7 10.84 -13.56 -8.18
C GLN A 7 9.50 -13.72 -8.92
N GLU A 8 8.77 -14.80 -8.70
CA GLU A 8 7.43 -15.00 -9.23
C GLU A 8 6.44 -13.99 -8.66
N LEU A 9 6.52 -13.70 -7.36
CA LEU A 9 5.70 -12.66 -6.72
C LEU A 9 5.98 -11.27 -7.28
N ASP A 10 7.23 -10.92 -7.52
CA ASP A 10 7.58 -9.63 -8.16
C ASP A 10 6.99 -9.53 -9.57
N ARG A 11 7.09 -10.61 -10.37
CA ARG A 11 6.47 -10.68 -11.71
C ARG A 11 4.96 -10.53 -11.63
N PHE A 12 4.31 -11.23 -10.70
CA PHE A 12 2.87 -11.13 -10.49
C PHE A 12 2.45 -9.72 -10.08
N SER A 13 3.14 -9.09 -9.13
CA SER A 13 2.90 -7.70 -8.71
C SER A 13 2.99 -6.73 -9.89
N LEU A 14 4.01 -6.86 -10.73
CA LEU A 14 4.17 -6.05 -11.94
C LEU A 14 3.02 -6.24 -12.93
N LEU A 15 2.57 -7.47 -13.13
CA LEU A 15 1.45 -7.78 -14.02
C LEU A 15 0.13 -7.19 -13.51
N VAL A 16 -0.13 -7.30 -12.21
CA VAL A 16 -1.33 -6.73 -11.58
C VAL A 16 -1.30 -5.21 -11.67
N LYS A 17 -0.18 -4.56 -11.32
CA LYS A 17 -0.02 -3.10 -11.44
C LYS A 17 -0.22 -2.62 -12.86
N LYS A 18 0.31 -3.34 -13.86
CA LYS A 18 0.12 -3.02 -15.27
C LYS A 18 -1.34 -3.12 -15.68
N ARG A 19 -2.04 -4.18 -15.29
CA ARG A 19 -3.49 -4.38 -15.60
C ARG A 19 -4.36 -3.33 -14.93
N VAL A 20 -4.13 -3.04 -13.66
CA VAL A 20 -4.86 -2.01 -12.92
C VAL A 20 -4.63 -0.64 -13.55
N SER A 21 -3.38 -0.29 -13.88
CA SER A 21 -3.06 0.96 -14.58
C SER A 21 -3.77 1.08 -15.91
N THR A 22 -3.89 -0.01 -16.68
CA THR A 22 -4.59 -0.03 -17.98
C THR A 22 -6.10 0.08 -17.82
N ALA A 23 -6.68 -0.58 -16.80
CA ALA A 23 -8.12 -0.51 -16.52
C ALA A 23 -8.55 0.87 -16.02
N TYR A 24 -7.70 1.58 -15.27
CA TYR A 24 -7.93 2.94 -14.79
C TYR A 24 -7.55 4.04 -15.81
N SER A 25 -6.92 3.70 -16.92
CA SER A 25 -6.52 4.64 -17.97
C SER A 25 -7.69 5.18 -18.80
N GLY A 26 -8.91 4.75 -18.51
CA GLY A 26 -10.15 5.30 -19.05
C GLY A 26 -10.50 6.65 -18.43
N GLY A 27 -9.68 7.70 -18.64
CA GLY A 27 -10.15 9.06 -18.48
C GLY A 27 -9.40 10.02 -17.56
N ARG A 28 -8.28 9.65 -16.92
CA ARG A 28 -7.43 10.63 -16.23
C ARG A 28 -5.95 10.34 -16.44
N LYS A 29 -5.26 11.25 -17.12
CA LYS A 29 -3.80 11.25 -17.26
C LYS A 29 -3.20 11.37 -15.84
N SER A 30 -2.74 10.26 -15.27
CA SER A 30 -1.89 10.26 -14.11
C SER A 30 -0.49 10.67 -14.55
N LEU A 31 -0.15 11.92 -14.34
CA LEU A 31 1.23 12.39 -14.42
C LEU A 31 1.98 11.85 -13.22
N ARG A 32 2.69 10.74 -13.42
CA ARG A 32 3.71 10.28 -12.46
C ARG A 32 4.92 11.21 -12.56
N PHE A 33 5.11 12.05 -11.55
CA PHE A 33 6.42 12.62 -11.24
C PHE A 33 6.79 12.25 -9.81
N GLY A 34 8.03 11.77 -9.64
CA GLY A 34 8.54 11.24 -8.40
C GLY A 34 8.76 12.29 -7.31
N HIS A 35 8.88 11.78 -6.08
CA HIS A 35 9.35 12.45 -4.88
C HIS A 35 8.72 13.82 -4.57
N GLY A 36 7.62 13.77 -3.85
CA GLY A 36 6.95 14.91 -3.29
C GLY A 36 5.44 14.69 -3.28
N ILE A 37 4.78 15.23 -2.30
CA ILE A 37 3.32 15.28 -2.22
C ILE A 37 2.82 15.91 -3.53
N SER A 38 2.38 15.07 -4.48
CA SER A 38 1.85 15.57 -5.75
C SER A 38 0.46 16.13 -5.49
N PRO A 39 0.17 17.37 -5.87
CA PRO A 39 -1.18 17.90 -5.79
C PRO A 39 -2.06 17.08 -6.74
N VAL A 40 -3.09 16.43 -6.19
CA VAL A 40 -4.03 15.59 -6.95
C VAL A 40 -4.93 16.42 -7.85
N GLY A 41 -5.13 17.69 -7.50
CA GLY A 41 -5.96 18.60 -8.25
C GLY A 41 -6.12 19.95 -7.58
N TYR A 42 -6.88 20.80 -8.25
CA TYR A 42 -7.33 22.07 -7.72
C TYR A 42 -8.86 22.01 -7.65
N ARG A 43 -9.41 22.44 -6.54
CA ARG A 43 -10.84 22.71 -6.43
C ARG A 43 -11.10 24.18 -6.09
N GLU A 44 -12.25 24.69 -6.45
CA GLU A 44 -12.65 26.02 -6.04
C GLU A 44 -12.81 26.13 -4.54
N TYR A 45 -12.37 27.25 -3.97
CA TYR A 45 -12.54 27.59 -2.56
C TYR A 45 -14.02 27.60 -2.18
N ARG A 46 -14.33 27.04 -1.02
CA ARG A 46 -15.66 27.11 -0.41
C ARG A 46 -15.59 27.83 0.92
N LYS A 47 -16.67 28.52 1.28
CA LYS A 47 -16.76 29.23 2.56
C LYS A 47 -16.54 28.24 3.72
N GLY A 48 -15.50 28.47 4.52
CA GLY A 48 -15.08 27.61 5.63
C GLY A 48 -13.77 26.86 5.38
N ASP A 49 -13.22 26.88 4.17
CA ASP A 49 -11.90 26.32 3.88
C ASP A 49 -10.79 27.19 4.47
N ASP A 50 -9.65 26.57 4.82
CA ASP A 50 -8.48 27.29 5.32
C ASP A 50 -7.80 28.08 4.19
N PHE A 51 -7.72 29.40 4.35
CA PHE A 51 -7.05 30.30 3.40
C PHE A 51 -5.58 29.99 3.16
N LYS A 52 -4.91 29.28 4.08
CA LYS A 52 -3.52 28.85 3.91
C LYS A 52 -3.34 27.85 2.78
N LEU A 53 -4.40 27.14 2.40
CA LEU A 53 -4.40 26.15 1.33
C LEU A 53 -4.66 26.76 -0.04
N VAL A 54 -4.96 28.07 -0.11
CA VAL A 54 -5.21 28.77 -1.37
C VAL A 54 -3.92 28.94 -2.17
N ASP A 55 -3.96 28.56 -3.44
CA ASP A 55 -2.85 28.82 -4.36
C ASP A 55 -2.92 30.22 -4.95
N TRP A 56 -2.19 31.14 -4.33
CA TRP A 56 -2.14 32.55 -4.71
C TRP A 56 -1.56 32.78 -6.13
N LYS A 57 -0.76 31.84 -6.65
CA LYS A 57 -0.23 31.93 -8.01
C LYS A 57 -1.32 31.64 -9.05
N VAL A 58 -2.23 30.74 -8.72
CA VAL A 58 -3.39 30.44 -9.57
C VAL A 58 -4.38 31.61 -9.49
N TYR A 59 -4.61 32.15 -8.29
CA TYR A 59 -5.46 33.34 -8.12
C TYR A 59 -4.98 34.51 -8.98
N GLY A 60 -3.69 34.83 -8.96
CA GLY A 60 -3.12 35.94 -9.76
C GLY A 60 -3.26 35.80 -11.27
N ARG A 61 -3.63 34.60 -11.78
CA ARG A 61 -3.85 34.35 -13.21
C ARG A 61 -5.31 34.19 -13.59
N THR A 62 -6.13 33.74 -12.66
CA THR A 62 -7.53 33.34 -12.96
C THR A 62 -8.56 34.20 -12.24
N GLU A 63 -8.12 35.03 -11.28
CA GLU A 63 -8.97 35.81 -10.36
C GLU A 63 -9.98 34.96 -9.57
N LYS A 64 -9.76 33.63 -9.54
CA LYS A 64 -10.57 32.67 -8.79
C LYS A 64 -9.75 32.02 -7.71
N LEU A 65 -10.36 31.82 -6.54
CA LEU A 65 -9.74 31.16 -5.41
C LEU A 65 -9.77 29.63 -5.63
N TYR A 66 -8.60 29.02 -5.73
CA TYR A 66 -8.43 27.58 -5.81
C TYR A 66 -7.62 27.07 -4.62
N ILE A 67 -8.05 25.94 -4.07
CA ILE A 67 -7.32 25.20 -3.07
C ILE A 67 -6.59 24.07 -3.75
N ARG A 68 -5.33 23.89 -3.37
CA ARG A 68 -4.53 22.74 -3.75
C ARG A 68 -4.93 21.55 -2.89
N GLU A 69 -5.56 20.56 -3.49
CA GLU A 69 -5.83 19.30 -2.83
C GLU A 69 -4.54 18.45 -2.82
N HIS A 70 -4.15 18.03 -1.62
CA HIS A 70 -3.06 17.10 -1.44
C HIS A 70 -3.65 15.72 -1.22
N GLU A 71 -3.08 14.72 -1.87
CA GLU A 71 -3.39 13.34 -1.55
C GLU A 71 -2.79 13.04 -0.18
N GLU A 72 -3.64 12.77 0.80
CA GLU A 72 -3.17 12.18 2.05
C GLU A 72 -2.53 10.84 1.71
N GLU A 73 -1.23 10.71 1.91
CA GLU A 73 -0.56 9.41 1.92
C GLU A 73 -1.14 8.58 3.07
N ARG A 74 -2.23 7.87 2.79
CA ARG A 74 -2.76 6.87 3.72
C ARG A 74 -1.83 5.68 3.69
N SER A 75 -0.93 5.60 4.66
CA SER A 75 -0.14 4.39 4.85
C SER A 75 -1.07 3.28 5.33
N LEU A 76 -1.29 2.30 4.48
CA LEU A 76 -2.03 1.09 4.83
C LEU A 76 -1.18 0.22 5.77
N VAL A 77 -1.85 -0.47 6.69
CA VAL A 77 -1.26 -1.53 7.48
C VAL A 77 -1.93 -2.83 7.09
N VAL A 78 -1.19 -3.71 6.43
CA VAL A 78 -1.67 -5.03 6.01
C VAL A 78 -1.52 -5.99 7.19
N HIS A 79 -2.64 -6.39 7.80
CA HIS A 79 -2.66 -7.39 8.86
C HIS A 79 -2.91 -8.78 8.27
N ILE A 80 -1.97 -9.69 8.48
CA ILE A 80 -2.02 -11.08 8.05
C ILE A 80 -2.22 -11.95 9.28
N LEU A 81 -3.35 -12.64 9.34
CA LEU A 81 -3.67 -13.55 10.43
C LEU A 81 -3.42 -14.98 9.96
N LEU A 82 -2.42 -15.65 10.55
CA LEU A 82 -2.04 -17.02 10.23
C LEU A 82 -2.68 -17.96 11.24
N ASP A 83 -3.42 -18.95 10.76
CA ASP A 83 -3.98 -20.00 11.58
C ASP A 83 -2.87 -21.01 11.94
N GLY A 84 -2.65 -21.19 13.24
CA GLY A 84 -1.73 -22.18 13.82
C GLY A 84 -2.47 -23.23 14.66
N SER A 85 -3.76 -23.45 14.43
CA SER A 85 -4.52 -24.49 15.12
C SER A 85 -4.03 -25.89 14.75
N ALA A 86 -4.35 -26.88 15.59
CA ALA A 86 -3.94 -28.27 15.37
C ALA A 86 -4.40 -28.86 14.04
N SER A 87 -5.50 -28.36 13.45
CA SER A 87 -5.97 -28.77 12.13
C SER A 87 -5.05 -28.35 10.98
N MET A 88 -4.16 -27.40 11.22
CA MET A 88 -3.16 -26.95 10.25
C MET A 88 -1.92 -27.85 10.17
N ASP A 89 -1.75 -28.76 11.12
CA ASP A 89 -0.64 -29.74 11.12
C ASP A 89 -0.81 -30.87 10.07
N CYS A 90 -1.96 -30.89 9.40
CA CYS A 90 -2.30 -31.90 8.40
C CYS A 90 -1.78 -31.52 7.00
N GLU A 91 -1.10 -32.47 6.33
CA GLU A 91 -0.75 -32.42 4.90
C GLU A 91 -0.01 -31.14 4.44
N GLY A 92 0.80 -30.56 5.31
CA GLY A 92 1.62 -29.38 4.94
C GLY A 92 0.80 -28.07 4.82
N LYS A 93 -0.43 -28.02 5.30
CA LYS A 93 -1.29 -26.82 5.26
C LYS A 93 -0.64 -25.61 5.90
N PHE A 94 -0.03 -25.80 7.08
CA PHE A 94 0.67 -24.71 7.77
C PHE A 94 1.85 -24.19 6.96
N SER A 95 2.63 -25.07 6.33
CA SER A 95 3.74 -24.67 5.46
C SER A 95 3.27 -23.86 4.28
N PHE A 96 2.18 -24.28 3.62
CA PHE A 96 1.59 -23.56 2.50
C PHE A 96 1.06 -22.19 2.95
N ALA A 97 0.29 -22.14 4.04
CA ALA A 97 -0.26 -20.89 4.60
C ALA A 97 0.84 -19.91 5.02
N SER A 98 1.92 -20.42 5.62
CA SER A 98 3.08 -19.59 6.01
C SER A 98 3.79 -19.00 4.80
N ARG A 99 3.96 -19.77 3.71
CA ARG A 99 4.53 -19.27 2.45
C ARG A 99 3.64 -18.18 1.84
N LEU A 100 2.33 -18.38 1.86
CA LEU A 100 1.37 -17.39 1.37
C LEU A 100 1.39 -16.11 2.20
N ALA A 101 1.43 -16.23 3.54
CA ALA A 101 1.56 -15.11 4.45
C ALA A 101 2.85 -14.31 4.20
N ALA A 102 3.97 -15.00 4.04
CA ALA A 102 5.25 -14.38 3.69
C ALA A 102 5.18 -13.66 2.32
N GLY A 103 4.46 -14.23 1.35
CA GLY A 103 4.20 -13.62 0.05
C GLY A 103 3.44 -12.30 0.15
N PHE A 104 2.35 -12.27 0.91
CA PHE A 104 1.59 -11.03 1.13
C PHE A 104 2.41 -9.96 1.88
N ALA A 105 3.14 -10.36 2.92
CA ALA A 105 4.04 -9.45 3.63
C ALA A 105 5.13 -8.88 2.70
N TYR A 106 5.68 -9.70 1.81
CA TYR A 106 6.65 -9.27 0.81
C TYR A 106 6.05 -8.25 -0.18
N LEU A 107 4.84 -8.49 -0.67
CA LEU A 107 4.15 -7.56 -1.57
C LEU A 107 3.86 -6.22 -0.89
N ALA A 108 3.37 -6.25 0.36
CA ALA A 108 3.16 -5.03 1.14
C ALA A 108 4.47 -4.27 1.37
N ALA A 109 5.55 -4.98 1.73
CA ALA A 109 6.87 -4.40 1.91
C ALA A 109 7.46 -3.82 0.60
N ALA A 110 7.15 -4.45 -0.56
CA ALA A 110 7.55 -3.96 -1.88
C ALA A 110 6.86 -2.65 -2.26
N ASP A 111 5.62 -2.45 -1.80
CA ASP A 111 4.86 -1.22 -1.99
C ASP A 111 5.12 -0.18 -0.88
N ASN A 112 6.13 -0.46 -0.02
CA ASN A 112 6.50 0.39 1.12
C ASN A 112 5.36 0.58 2.14
N GLU A 113 4.39 -0.35 2.16
CA GLU A 113 3.33 -0.39 3.15
C GLU A 113 3.79 -1.08 4.44
N LYS A 114 3.09 -0.82 5.54
CA LYS A 114 3.30 -1.55 6.78
C LYS A 114 2.60 -2.90 6.71
N TYR A 115 3.20 -3.93 7.32
CA TYR A 115 2.60 -5.25 7.45
C TYR A 115 2.84 -5.81 8.85
N ALA A 116 1.91 -6.61 9.32
CA ALA A 116 2.01 -7.35 10.57
C ALA A 116 1.51 -8.78 10.35
N ILE A 117 2.28 -9.76 10.79
CA ILE A 117 1.88 -11.17 10.75
C ILE A 117 1.59 -11.60 12.18
N SER A 118 0.36 -12.01 12.43
CA SER A 118 -0.10 -12.49 13.72
C SER A 118 -0.48 -13.96 13.59
N LEU A 119 -0.10 -14.75 14.58
CA LEU A 119 -0.46 -16.16 14.67
C LEU A 119 -1.62 -16.32 15.63
N PHE A 120 -2.64 -17.05 15.23
CA PHE A 120 -3.71 -17.43 16.16
C PHE A 120 -3.87 -18.95 16.21
N CYS A 121 -4.08 -19.45 17.45
CA CYS A 121 -4.47 -20.83 17.73
C CYS A 121 -5.48 -20.81 18.88
N LYS A 122 -5.12 -21.31 20.06
CA LYS A 122 -5.93 -21.12 21.27
C LYS A 122 -5.89 -19.68 21.80
N LYS A 123 -4.83 -18.94 21.47
CA LYS A 123 -4.61 -17.53 21.80
C LYS A 123 -4.10 -16.80 20.55
N LEU A 124 -4.27 -15.49 20.55
CA LEU A 124 -3.71 -14.61 19.53
C LEU A 124 -2.29 -14.20 19.99
N TYR A 125 -1.33 -14.39 19.09
CA TYR A 125 0.04 -13.90 19.21
C TYR A 125 0.20 -12.75 18.20
N PRO A 126 0.02 -11.49 18.61
CA PRO A 126 0.06 -10.36 17.72
C PRO A 126 1.48 -10.13 17.21
N GLY A 127 1.62 -9.93 15.92
CA GLY A 127 2.85 -9.46 15.30
C GLY A 127 2.93 -7.94 15.33
N GLU A 128 4.12 -7.42 15.55
CA GLU A 128 4.37 -5.98 15.46
C GLU A 128 4.38 -5.51 14.01
N PRO A 129 3.80 -4.33 13.71
CA PRO A 129 3.86 -3.75 12.38
C PRO A 129 5.29 -3.43 11.98
N LYS A 130 5.74 -4.02 10.87
CA LYS A 130 7.06 -3.81 10.27
C LYS A 130 6.90 -3.07 8.94
N ARG A 131 7.97 -2.43 8.47
CA ARG A 131 8.00 -1.73 7.17
C ARG A 131 9.28 -2.08 6.42
N GLY A 132 9.14 -2.26 5.10
CA GLY A 132 10.27 -2.48 4.20
C GLY A 132 10.77 -3.92 4.15
N ARG A 133 11.43 -4.24 3.03
CA ARG A 133 11.89 -5.61 2.72
C ARG A 133 12.94 -6.16 3.71
N LYS A 134 13.80 -5.30 4.26
CA LYS A 134 14.86 -5.73 5.18
C LYS A 134 14.32 -6.38 6.46
N SER A 135 13.17 -5.91 6.94
CA SER A 135 12.57 -6.44 8.16
C SER A 135 11.93 -7.82 8.01
N LEU A 136 11.71 -8.30 6.77
CA LEU A 136 11.21 -9.65 6.49
C LEU A 136 12.27 -10.73 6.71
N PHE A 137 13.55 -10.39 6.54
CA PHE A 137 14.66 -11.34 6.59
C PHE A 137 15.44 -11.30 7.91
N GLN A 138 15.03 -10.46 8.86
CA GLN A 138 15.67 -10.29 10.17
C GLN A 138 14.93 -10.97 11.32
N SER A 139 14.07 -11.97 11.03
CA SER A 139 13.30 -12.73 12.04
C SER A 139 13.93 -14.05 12.31
#